data_d014ae825018af922f50d35ae1c0d675
#
_entry.id   d014ae825018af922f50d35ae1c0d675
#
_cell.length_a   1.000
_cell.length_b   1.000
_cell.length_c   1.000
_cell.angle_alpha   90.00
_cell.angle_beta   90.00
_cell.angle_gamma   90.00
#
_symmetry.space_group_name_H-M   'P 1'
#
loop_
_entity.id
_entity.type
_entity.pdbx_description
1 polymer ?
#
loop_
_entity_poly.entity_id
_entity_poly.type
_entity_poly.pdbx_seq_one_letter_code
_entity_poly.pdbx_strand_id
1 'polypeptide(L)'
;LRDNPGGYLTAVTEILDDILPEGLTVYTEDKYGNRQNYTSDEEHKMDYPMAVLVNENSASASEIFAGAIKDYQYGTLIGTKTFGKGIVQSVRQLSDGSAIKLTTAKYYTPKGNYIHEVGIEPDVELEYEYTGDKNADYDKAYDNQIQKAIEILNNK
;
A
#
# COMPACT_ATOMS: atom_id res chain seq x y z
N LEU A 1 -3.70 -6.85 -1.32
CA LEU A 1 -2.65 -6.48 -0.35
C LEU A 1 -2.97 -6.98 1.07
N ARG A 2 -4.05 -7.72 1.27
CA ARG A 2 -4.34 -8.36 2.56
C ARG A 2 -3.15 -9.22 2.99
N ASP A 3 -2.78 -9.16 4.27
CA ASP A 3 -1.68 -9.91 4.89
C ASP A 3 -0.29 -9.67 4.26
N ASN A 4 -0.14 -8.60 3.48
CA ASN A 4 1.12 -8.24 2.87
C ASN A 4 1.86 -7.20 3.73
N PRO A 5 2.96 -7.59 4.42
CA PRO A 5 3.70 -6.69 5.31
C PRO A 5 4.56 -5.66 4.55
N GLY A 6 4.48 -5.62 3.23
CA GLY A 6 5.26 -4.75 2.36
C GLY A 6 6.51 -5.40 1.80
N GLY A 7 7.45 -4.59 1.37
CA GLY A 7 8.69 -5.01 0.71
C GLY A 7 9.62 -3.82 0.47
N TYR A 8 10.30 -3.83 -0.67
CA TYR A 8 11.23 -2.78 -1.04
C TYR A 8 10.51 -1.53 -1.56
N LEU A 9 10.99 -0.37 -1.14
CA LEU A 9 10.48 0.92 -1.61
C LEU A 9 10.62 1.06 -3.14
N THR A 10 11.76 0.64 -3.69
CA THR A 10 12.01 0.67 -5.14
C THR A 10 10.97 -0.16 -5.90
N ALA A 11 10.64 -1.35 -5.44
CA ALA A 11 9.68 -2.21 -6.12
C ALA A 11 8.27 -1.58 -6.13
N VAL A 12 7.82 -1.00 -5.02
CA VAL A 12 6.48 -0.38 -4.99
C VAL A 12 6.43 0.90 -5.82
N THR A 13 7.52 1.67 -5.91
CA THR A 13 7.56 2.87 -6.76
C THR A 13 7.59 2.52 -8.23
N GLU A 14 8.29 1.47 -8.65
CA GLU A 14 8.24 0.93 -10.01
C GLU A 14 6.84 0.44 -10.39
N ILE A 15 6.17 -0.31 -9.51
CA ILE A 15 4.78 -0.75 -9.75
C ILE A 15 3.81 0.44 -9.86
N LEU A 16 4.00 1.47 -9.04
CA LEU A 16 3.15 2.66 -9.10
C LEU A 16 3.41 3.49 -10.36
N ASP A 17 4.63 3.50 -10.88
CA ASP A 17 5.01 4.12 -12.15
C ASP A 17 4.29 3.44 -13.33
N ASP A 18 4.21 2.11 -13.32
CA ASP A 18 3.45 1.34 -14.32
C ASP A 18 1.91 1.53 -14.27
N ILE A 19 1.38 2.14 -13.21
CA ILE A 19 -0.07 2.20 -12.97
C ILE A 19 -0.60 3.62 -13.02
N LEU A 20 0.07 4.56 -12.35
CA LEU A 20 -0.46 5.90 -12.11
C LEU A 20 -0.11 6.86 -13.26
N PRO A 21 -0.90 7.91 -13.46
CA PRO A 21 -0.49 9.01 -14.33
C PRO A 21 0.75 9.71 -13.79
N GLU A 22 1.40 10.54 -14.63
CA GLU A 22 2.54 11.36 -14.22
C GLU A 22 2.26 12.11 -12.91
N GLY A 23 3.17 11.97 -11.94
CA GLY A 23 3.07 12.68 -10.68
C GLY A 23 3.85 12.06 -9.53
N LEU A 24 3.67 12.64 -8.34
CA LEU A 24 4.30 12.17 -7.11
C LEU A 24 3.61 10.90 -6.59
N THR A 25 4.35 9.80 -6.42
CA THR A 25 3.79 8.54 -5.91
C THR A 25 3.98 8.38 -4.40
N VAL A 26 5.11 8.83 -3.88
CA VAL A 26 5.45 8.85 -2.45
C VAL A 26 6.62 9.80 -2.26
N TYR A 27 6.77 10.38 -1.08
CA TYR A 27 8.01 11.02 -0.69
C TYR A 27 8.46 10.59 0.69
N THR A 28 9.77 10.63 0.91
CA THR A 28 10.38 10.43 2.22
C THR A 28 10.92 11.74 2.75
N GLU A 29 10.90 11.90 4.07
CA GLU A 29 11.46 13.06 4.75
C GLU A 29 12.31 12.62 5.94
N ASP A 30 13.56 13.05 5.99
CA ASP A 30 14.46 12.79 7.10
C ASP A 30 14.21 13.74 8.30
N LYS A 31 14.94 13.52 9.41
CA LYS A 31 14.82 14.33 10.61
C LYS A 31 15.27 15.80 10.44
N TYR A 32 15.89 16.14 9.33
CA TYR A 32 16.35 17.51 9.00
C TYR A 32 15.40 18.21 8.03
N GLY A 33 14.33 17.52 7.58
CA GLY A 33 13.36 18.03 6.60
C GLY A 33 13.81 17.86 5.14
N ASN A 34 14.88 17.11 4.87
CA ASN A 34 15.26 16.80 3.50
C ASN A 34 14.28 15.77 2.91
N ARG A 35 13.72 16.12 1.75
CA ARG A 35 12.76 15.27 1.05
C ARG A 35 13.40 14.56 -0.14
N GLN A 36 13.00 13.32 -0.33
CA GLN A 36 13.26 12.54 -1.55
C GLN A 36 11.91 12.16 -2.15
N ASN A 37 11.65 12.64 -3.35
CA ASN A 37 10.42 12.36 -4.10
C ASN A 37 10.63 11.15 -5.01
N TYR A 38 9.55 10.34 -5.15
CA TYR A 38 9.43 9.26 -6.13
C TYR A 38 8.20 9.59 -6.98
N THR A 39 8.36 9.49 -8.28
CA THR A 39 7.36 9.93 -9.25
C THR A 39 7.04 8.82 -10.24
N SER A 40 5.88 8.90 -10.85
CA SER A 40 5.46 8.17 -12.04
C SER A 40 5.54 9.04 -13.27
N ASP A 41 5.65 8.43 -14.43
CA ASP A 41 5.54 9.07 -15.74
C ASP A 41 4.21 8.72 -16.45
N GLU A 42 4.02 9.20 -17.69
CA GLU A 42 2.83 8.89 -18.48
C GLU A 42 2.97 7.65 -19.40
N GLU A 43 4.17 7.08 -19.50
CA GLU A 43 4.46 6.07 -20.53
C GLU A 43 3.77 4.73 -20.27
N HIS A 44 3.51 4.41 -19.00
CA HIS A 44 3.06 3.08 -18.55
C HIS A 44 1.68 3.06 -17.89
N LYS A 45 1.02 4.21 -17.80
CA LYS A 45 -0.29 4.35 -17.15
C LYS A 45 -1.26 3.24 -17.55
N MET A 46 -1.70 2.46 -16.59
CA MET A 46 -2.78 1.49 -16.78
C MET A 46 -4.13 2.21 -16.85
N ASP A 47 -5.00 1.77 -17.76
CA ASP A 47 -6.33 2.37 -17.94
C ASP A 47 -7.44 1.35 -17.61
N TYR A 48 -7.28 0.64 -16.50
CA TYR A 48 -8.24 -0.36 -16.01
C TYR A 48 -8.78 0.02 -14.63
N PRO A 49 -10.08 -0.20 -14.38
CA PRO A 49 -10.64 0.01 -13.06
C PRO A 49 -9.99 -0.93 -12.04
N MET A 50 -9.67 -0.41 -10.86
CA MET A 50 -8.93 -1.14 -9.82
C MET A 50 -9.70 -1.19 -8.50
N ALA A 51 -9.62 -2.33 -7.83
CA ALA A 51 -9.98 -2.48 -6.43
C ALA A 51 -8.79 -3.08 -5.66
N VAL A 52 -8.51 -2.53 -4.48
CA VAL A 52 -7.37 -2.94 -3.64
C VAL A 52 -7.88 -3.45 -2.31
N LEU A 53 -7.66 -4.73 -2.03
CA LEU A 53 -8.03 -5.33 -0.75
C LEU A 53 -6.93 -5.12 0.28
N VAL A 54 -7.28 -4.56 1.43
CA VAL A 54 -6.36 -4.22 2.53
C VAL A 54 -6.89 -4.73 3.87
N ASN A 55 -5.98 -4.94 4.82
CA ASN A 55 -6.34 -5.26 6.20
C ASN A 55 -5.27 -4.75 7.18
N GLU A 56 -5.43 -5.03 8.47
CA GLU A 56 -4.54 -4.65 9.56
C GLU A 56 -3.11 -5.20 9.42
N ASN A 57 -2.89 -6.19 8.57
CA ASN A 57 -1.57 -6.74 8.26
C ASN A 57 -0.94 -6.15 6.99
N SER A 58 -1.67 -5.30 6.26
CA SER A 58 -1.14 -4.53 5.14
C SER A 58 -0.24 -3.43 5.68
N ALA A 59 1.08 -3.50 5.41
CA ALA A 59 2.05 -2.61 6.05
C ALA A 59 3.12 -2.10 5.09
N SER A 60 3.77 -0.96 5.43
CA SER A 60 4.97 -0.45 4.75
C SER A 60 4.73 -0.19 3.25
N ALA A 61 5.43 -0.90 2.33
CA ALA A 61 5.26 -0.73 0.88
C ALA A 61 3.81 -0.96 0.42
N SER A 62 3.05 -1.86 1.08
CA SER A 62 1.63 -2.04 0.80
C SER A 62 0.82 -0.78 1.15
N GLU A 63 1.20 -0.04 2.17
CA GLU A 63 0.56 1.21 2.55
C GLU A 63 0.96 2.36 1.63
N ILE A 64 2.19 2.36 1.11
CA ILE A 64 2.61 3.29 0.06
C ILE A 64 1.73 3.10 -1.18
N PHE A 65 1.55 1.85 -1.61
CA PHE A 65 0.68 1.52 -2.74
C PHE A 65 -0.76 1.96 -2.48
N ALA A 66 -1.35 1.51 -1.37
CA ALA A 66 -2.73 1.84 -1.01
C ALA A 66 -2.96 3.35 -0.89
N GLY A 67 -2.02 4.07 -0.26
CA GLY A 67 -2.07 5.52 -0.09
C GLY A 67 -2.01 6.28 -1.41
N ALA A 68 -1.13 5.86 -2.33
CA ALA A 68 -1.04 6.45 -3.66
C ALA A 68 -2.32 6.22 -4.47
N ILE A 69 -2.82 4.98 -4.54
CA ILE A 69 -4.08 4.64 -5.22
C ILE A 69 -5.25 5.46 -4.67
N LYS A 70 -5.33 5.61 -3.36
CA LYS A 70 -6.38 6.40 -2.69
C LYS A 70 -6.27 7.89 -2.99
N ASP A 71 -5.07 8.46 -2.89
CA ASP A 71 -4.83 9.89 -3.10
C ASP A 71 -5.11 10.31 -4.55
N TYR A 72 -4.78 9.45 -5.52
CA TYR A 72 -5.12 9.65 -6.94
C TYR A 72 -6.57 9.34 -7.27
N GLN A 73 -7.32 8.71 -6.33
CA GLN A 73 -8.67 8.18 -6.61
C GLN A 73 -8.68 7.21 -7.81
N TYR A 74 -7.56 6.53 -8.00
CA TYR A 74 -7.35 5.64 -9.13
C TYR A 74 -8.08 4.30 -8.98
N GLY A 75 -8.25 3.84 -7.76
CA GLY A 75 -8.94 2.62 -7.39
C GLY A 75 -9.76 2.78 -6.12
N THR A 76 -10.47 1.71 -5.75
CA THR A 76 -11.26 1.65 -4.51
C THR A 76 -10.58 0.72 -3.52
N LEU A 77 -10.25 1.21 -2.33
CA LEU A 77 -9.73 0.41 -1.23
C LEU A 77 -10.89 -0.26 -0.48
N ILE A 78 -10.80 -1.58 -0.28
CA ILE A 78 -11.82 -2.38 0.40
C ILE A 78 -11.17 -3.20 1.50
N GLY A 79 -11.78 -3.29 2.66
CA GLY A 79 -11.30 -4.11 3.77
C GLY A 79 -11.32 -3.37 5.08
N THR A 80 -10.26 -3.51 5.85
CA THR A 80 -10.08 -2.84 7.14
C THR A 80 -8.86 -1.93 7.11
N LYS A 81 -8.74 -1.07 8.14
CA LYS A 81 -7.64 -0.14 8.31
C LYS A 81 -6.28 -0.84 8.28
N THR A 82 -5.31 -0.26 7.59
CA THR A 82 -3.96 -0.82 7.47
C THR A 82 -3.14 -0.64 8.75
N PHE A 83 -1.97 -1.28 8.81
CA PHE A 83 -1.12 -1.40 10.01
C PHE A 83 -0.60 -0.06 10.54
N GLY A 84 -0.19 0.85 9.67
CA GLY A 84 0.40 2.13 10.08
C GLY A 84 1.93 2.10 10.23
N LYS A 85 2.67 1.52 9.28
CA LYS A 85 4.14 1.53 9.27
C LYS A 85 4.69 2.53 8.25
N GLY A 86 4.71 3.81 8.63
CA GLY A 86 5.15 4.93 7.78
C GLY A 86 6.60 5.38 8.00
N ILE A 87 7.55 4.45 8.20
CA ILE A 87 8.96 4.75 8.47
C ILE A 87 9.91 3.96 7.58
N VAL A 88 10.99 4.61 7.17
CA VAL A 88 12.13 3.99 6.47
C VAL A 88 13.17 3.57 7.48
N GLN A 89 13.63 2.33 7.39
CA GLN A 89 14.66 1.78 8.25
C GLN A 89 15.85 1.31 7.43
N SER A 90 17.04 1.70 7.86
CA SER A 90 18.32 1.27 7.28
C SER A 90 19.07 0.35 8.25
N VAL A 91 19.67 -0.70 7.71
CA VAL A 91 20.55 -1.59 8.47
C VAL A 91 22.00 -1.17 8.24
N ARG A 92 22.73 -0.92 9.32
CA ARG A 92 24.16 -0.59 9.31
C ARG A 92 24.94 -1.70 9.99
N GLN A 93 25.84 -2.37 9.25
CA GLN A 93 26.76 -3.35 9.81
C GLN A 93 27.87 -2.64 10.59
N LEU A 94 28.26 -3.22 11.71
CA LEU A 94 29.34 -2.77 12.57
C LEU A 94 30.61 -3.63 12.33
N SER A 95 31.77 -3.12 12.80
CA SER A 95 33.08 -3.77 12.59
C SER A 95 33.24 -5.12 13.30
N ASP A 96 32.42 -5.38 14.31
CA ASP A 96 32.39 -6.64 15.07
C ASP A 96 31.47 -7.72 14.47
N GLY A 97 30.84 -7.42 13.29
CA GLY A 97 29.90 -8.31 12.63
C GLY A 97 28.44 -8.18 13.10
N SER A 98 28.17 -7.37 14.10
CA SER A 98 26.80 -7.01 14.51
C SER A 98 26.20 -5.96 13.56
N ALA A 99 24.91 -5.66 13.72
CA ALA A 99 24.24 -4.64 12.93
C ALA A 99 23.26 -3.83 13.77
N ILE A 100 23.08 -2.56 13.39
CA ILE A 100 22.04 -1.69 13.94
C ILE A 100 20.98 -1.41 12.87
N LYS A 101 19.70 -1.49 13.24
CA LYS A 101 18.58 -1.08 12.42
C LYS A 101 18.07 0.26 12.92
N LEU A 102 18.19 1.29 12.07
CA LEU A 102 17.86 2.68 12.43
C LEU A 102 16.71 3.19 11.56
N THR A 103 15.78 3.90 12.19
CA THR A 103 14.82 4.72 11.45
C THR A 103 15.52 5.97 10.93
N THR A 104 15.49 6.16 9.61
CA THR A 104 16.22 7.24 8.92
C THR A 104 15.31 8.28 8.31
N ALA A 105 14.09 7.92 7.97
CA ALA A 105 13.10 8.83 7.39
C ALA A 105 11.67 8.36 7.68
N LYS A 106 10.73 9.26 7.45
CA LYS A 106 9.29 9.01 7.39
C LYS A 106 8.87 9.04 5.94
N TYR A 107 7.80 8.32 5.58
CA TYR A 107 7.21 8.48 4.26
C TYR A 107 5.76 8.96 4.35
N TYR A 108 5.37 9.63 3.29
CA TYR A 108 4.10 10.33 3.15
C TYR A 108 3.47 9.98 1.81
N THR A 109 2.15 9.94 1.78
CA THR A 109 1.39 9.76 0.55
C THR A 109 1.57 10.96 -0.39
N PRO A 110 1.16 10.88 -1.67
CA PRO A 110 1.24 12.01 -2.60
C PRO A 110 0.63 13.31 -2.07
N LYS A 111 -0.49 13.23 -1.35
CA LYS A 111 -1.16 14.40 -0.72
C LYS A 111 -0.54 14.82 0.61
N GLY A 112 0.54 14.19 1.05
CA GLY A 112 1.25 14.55 2.28
C GLY A 112 0.69 13.93 3.55
N ASN A 113 -0.13 12.90 3.46
CA ASN A 113 -0.66 12.22 4.64
C ASN A 113 0.44 11.35 5.26
N TYR A 114 0.66 11.52 6.56
CA TYR A 114 1.57 10.71 7.35
C TYR A 114 0.88 9.41 7.79
N ILE A 115 1.50 8.28 7.49
CA ILE A 115 0.88 6.96 7.68
C ILE A 115 1.24 6.32 9.02
N HIS A 116 2.43 6.64 9.59
CA HIS A 116 2.95 5.94 10.77
C HIS A 116 2.04 6.11 11.98
N GLU A 117 1.70 4.98 12.63
CA GLU A 117 0.77 4.87 13.75
C GLU A 117 -0.68 5.31 13.44
N VAL A 118 -0.94 5.71 12.19
CA VAL A 118 -2.27 6.12 11.72
C VAL A 118 -2.90 5.07 10.82
N GLY A 119 -2.13 4.49 9.88
CA GLY A 119 -2.63 3.59 8.85
C GLY A 119 -3.43 4.33 7.76
N ILE A 120 -3.99 3.55 6.85
CA ILE A 120 -4.86 4.03 5.78
C ILE A 120 -6.23 3.39 5.96
N GLU A 121 -7.25 4.24 6.09
CA GLU A 121 -8.64 3.80 6.11
C GLU A 121 -9.07 3.36 4.70
N PRO A 122 -9.76 2.23 4.54
CA PRO A 122 -10.33 1.84 3.25
C PRO A 122 -11.46 2.82 2.84
N ASP A 123 -11.82 2.79 1.55
CA ASP A 123 -12.98 3.54 1.05
C ASP A 123 -14.28 2.79 1.33
N VAL A 124 -14.20 1.47 1.38
CA VAL A 124 -15.29 0.57 1.77
C VAL A 124 -14.81 -0.29 2.93
N GLU A 125 -15.26 0.03 4.14
CA GLU A 125 -14.99 -0.76 5.33
C GLU A 125 -15.79 -2.06 5.27
N LEU A 126 -15.08 -3.19 5.26
CA LEU A 126 -15.68 -4.51 5.18
C LEU A 126 -14.75 -5.54 5.83
N GLU A 127 -15.17 -6.09 6.96
CA GLU A 127 -14.48 -7.20 7.61
C GLU A 127 -14.43 -8.43 6.70
N TYR A 128 -13.30 -9.13 6.72
CA TYR A 128 -13.14 -10.34 5.94
C TYR A 128 -14.03 -11.46 6.47
N GLU A 129 -14.82 -12.05 5.58
CA GLU A 129 -15.61 -13.26 5.87
C GLU A 129 -15.49 -14.22 4.70
N TYR A 130 -15.16 -15.47 5.01
CA TYR A 130 -15.17 -16.57 4.07
C TYR A 130 -16.29 -17.56 4.42
N THR A 131 -17.27 -17.69 3.53
CA THR A 131 -18.46 -18.54 3.75
C THR A 131 -18.36 -19.92 3.09
N GLY A 132 -17.24 -20.22 2.43
CA GLY A 132 -16.98 -21.52 1.81
C GLY A 132 -16.58 -22.61 2.80
N ASP A 133 -16.45 -23.83 2.30
CA ASP A 133 -15.95 -24.97 3.10
C ASP A 133 -14.46 -24.76 3.43
N LYS A 134 -14.13 -24.66 4.71
CA LYS A 134 -12.75 -24.44 5.21
C LYS A 134 -11.82 -25.64 4.98
N ASN A 135 -12.37 -26.82 4.65
CA ASN A 135 -11.60 -28.04 4.35
C ASN A 135 -11.39 -28.25 2.84
N ALA A 136 -12.01 -27.45 2.00
CA ALA A 136 -11.81 -27.43 0.56
C ALA A 136 -10.78 -26.38 0.15
N ASP A 137 -10.36 -26.41 -1.11
CA ASP A 137 -9.53 -25.37 -1.69
C ASP A 137 -10.26 -24.01 -1.64
N TYR A 138 -9.48 -22.95 -1.44
CA TYR A 138 -10.02 -21.59 -1.42
C TYR A 138 -10.74 -21.25 -2.73
N ASP A 139 -11.98 -20.79 -2.62
CA ASP A 139 -12.78 -20.31 -3.75
C ASP A 139 -13.19 -18.84 -3.52
N LYS A 140 -12.73 -17.96 -4.41
CA LYS A 140 -13.05 -16.54 -4.39
C LYS A 140 -14.54 -16.20 -4.41
N ALA A 141 -15.39 -17.14 -4.84
CA ALA A 141 -16.84 -16.97 -4.82
C ALA A 141 -17.41 -16.80 -3.40
N TYR A 142 -16.69 -17.30 -2.40
CA TYR A 142 -17.10 -17.27 -0.99
C TYR A 142 -16.32 -16.21 -0.17
N ASP A 143 -15.48 -15.40 -0.81
CA ASP A 143 -14.76 -14.29 -0.20
C ASP A 143 -15.58 -13.00 -0.36
N ASN A 144 -16.15 -12.50 0.73
CA ASN A 144 -17.03 -11.34 0.70
C ASN A 144 -16.35 -10.07 0.16
N GLN A 145 -15.06 -9.88 0.44
CA GLN A 145 -14.32 -8.70 -0.03
C GLN A 145 -14.02 -8.80 -1.54
N ILE A 146 -13.69 -9.98 -2.06
CA ILE A 146 -13.55 -10.19 -3.51
C ILE A 146 -14.89 -10.00 -4.21
N GLN A 147 -15.99 -10.53 -3.66
CA GLN A 147 -17.31 -10.31 -4.23
C GLN A 147 -17.69 -8.83 -4.26
N LYS A 148 -17.37 -8.09 -3.20
CA LYS A 148 -17.58 -6.62 -3.16
C LYS A 148 -16.70 -5.89 -4.18
N ALA A 149 -15.47 -6.31 -4.37
CA ALA A 149 -14.58 -5.76 -5.40
C ALA A 149 -15.16 -5.96 -6.81
N ILE A 150 -15.64 -7.18 -7.12
CA ILE A 150 -16.28 -7.49 -8.41
C ILE A 150 -17.54 -6.64 -8.62
N GLU A 151 -18.39 -6.49 -7.60
CA GLU A 151 -19.57 -5.62 -7.65
C GLU A 151 -19.20 -4.17 -8.02
N ILE A 152 -18.19 -3.60 -7.36
CA ILE A 152 -17.73 -2.22 -7.58
C ILE A 152 -17.15 -2.05 -8.99
N LEU A 153 -16.34 -3.01 -9.44
CA LEU A 153 -15.70 -2.95 -10.75
C LEU A 153 -16.70 -3.10 -11.91
N ASN A 154 -17.77 -3.87 -11.73
CA ASN A 154 -18.84 -4.03 -12.74
C ASN A 154 -19.77 -2.83 -12.85
N ASN A 155 -19.77 -1.91 -11.87
CA ASN A 155 -20.58 -0.71 -11.85
C ASN A 155 -19.83 0.56 -12.30
N LYS A 156 -18.56 0.43 -12.68
CA LYS A 156 -17.74 1.48 -13.29
C LYS A 156 -17.65 1.31 -14.79
#